data_958629fcb47140ac3800846823a0ab23
#
_entry.id   958629fcb47140ac3800846823a0ab23
#
_cell.length_a   1.000
_cell.length_b   1.000
_cell.length_c   1.000
_cell.angle_alpha   90.00
_cell.angle_beta   90.00
_cell.angle_gamma   90.00
#
_symmetry.space_group_name_H-M   'P 1'
#
loop_
_entity.id
_entity.type
_entity.pdbx_description
1 polymer ?
#
loop_
_entity_poly.entity_id
_entity_poly.type
_entity_poly.pdbx_seq_one_letter_code
_entity_poly.pdbx_strand_id
1 'polypeptide(L)'
;VTKTAVVAFGGNALVTDAEHDSIPDQYETVCRTVSLLVDLVEQGFRLVVSHGNGPQVGFILRRSELSQSEVDPIPVDYAVADTQGAIGYMFVKALTNELRRRGLERPVIAIVTQSVVDPADAAFKNPTKPIGSFLNEATARARQKSLGWTIMEDAGRGFRRTLASPRPQRILESGTIRMLLDSGAVVVAAGGGGIPVAVQADGSIAGVEAVVDKDLASSLLAHELGADLLLIPTGVSRVAIRFGKPDQKWLETLTVDEARAYIAAGEFGAGSMEPKVAAVADFVARTPGAAGVIGAPDEIAAILEGRAGTRIVSTARPLHESSAPTHTAPTGPILLAVNGTLMRGLKLNPHMTSVGASFVRETTTEPAYRLWTIADDHPAMLRVSDGSGVAVQVEVWSVPAAGLASILLAEPAGVAIGKVRLADGSTVLGVLGESAFVDGQRDISSYGGWRNYLQSKAEA
;
A
#
# COMPACT_ATOMS: atom_id res chain seq x y z
N VAL A 1 6.96 -20.75 -16.01
CA VAL A 1 5.67 -20.89 -15.32
C VAL A 1 5.21 -19.51 -14.90
N THR A 2 4.01 -19.12 -15.27
CA THR A 2 3.43 -17.81 -14.88
C THR A 2 3.12 -17.83 -13.39
N LYS A 3 3.65 -16.89 -12.64
CA LYS A 3 3.44 -16.78 -11.19
C LYS A 3 2.07 -16.21 -10.86
N THR A 4 1.51 -16.63 -9.72
CA THR A 4 0.23 -16.13 -9.22
C THR A 4 0.46 -15.31 -7.95
N ALA A 5 -0.15 -14.12 -7.89
CA ALA A 5 -0.16 -13.26 -6.71
C ALA A 5 -1.59 -13.07 -6.20
N VAL A 6 -1.75 -13.19 -4.90
CA VAL A 6 -2.97 -12.78 -4.18
C VAL A 6 -2.63 -11.53 -3.38
N VAL A 7 -3.38 -10.45 -3.59
CA VAL A 7 -3.18 -9.17 -2.88
C VAL A 7 -4.42 -8.85 -2.06
N ALA A 8 -4.25 -8.72 -0.74
CA ALA A 8 -5.34 -8.56 0.22
C ALA A 8 -5.38 -7.15 0.82
N PHE A 9 -6.18 -6.25 0.24
CA PHE A 9 -6.33 -4.88 0.73
C PHE A 9 -7.16 -4.79 2.01
N GLY A 10 -6.69 -3.99 2.98
CA GLY A 10 -7.45 -3.69 4.21
C GLY A 10 -8.69 -2.82 3.94
N GLY A 11 -9.66 -2.83 4.86
CA GLY A 11 -10.82 -1.92 4.80
C GLY A 11 -10.41 -0.43 4.86
N ASN A 12 -9.34 -0.12 5.59
CA ASN A 12 -8.75 1.22 5.64
C ASN A 12 -8.08 1.65 4.33
N ALA A 13 -7.88 0.72 3.38
CA ALA A 13 -7.44 1.05 2.03
C ALA A 13 -8.60 1.50 1.11
N LEU A 14 -9.83 1.55 1.62
CA LEU A 14 -11.02 2.02 0.91
C LEU A 14 -11.60 3.29 1.57
N VAL A 15 -11.49 3.40 2.89
CA VAL A 15 -11.94 4.56 3.67
C VAL A 15 -10.74 5.08 4.44
N THR A 16 -10.24 6.24 4.07
CA THR A 16 -9.02 6.83 4.66
C THR A 16 -9.30 7.46 6.01
N ASP A 17 -10.43 8.15 6.15
CA ASP A 17 -10.90 8.80 7.36
C ASP A 17 -12.43 9.00 7.33
N ALA A 18 -12.99 9.64 8.36
CA ALA A 18 -14.43 9.85 8.49
C ALA A 18 -14.98 10.97 7.57
N GLU A 19 -14.15 11.81 7.02
CA GLU A 19 -14.55 12.90 6.10
C GLU A 19 -14.52 12.41 4.63
N HIS A 20 -13.78 11.32 4.34
CA HIS A 20 -13.61 10.72 3.02
C HIS A 20 -14.16 9.29 2.99
N ASP A 21 -15.43 9.10 3.34
CA ASP A 21 -16.11 7.81 3.38
C ASP A 21 -17.18 7.63 2.30
N SER A 22 -17.41 8.67 1.47
CA SER A 22 -18.37 8.61 0.38
C SER A 22 -17.98 7.61 -0.70
N ILE A 23 -18.94 7.15 -1.52
CA ILE A 23 -18.66 6.25 -2.65
C ILE A 23 -17.65 6.83 -3.64
N PRO A 24 -17.70 8.13 -4.01
CA PRO A 24 -16.66 8.75 -4.83
C PRO A 24 -15.26 8.69 -4.21
N ASP A 25 -15.12 8.99 -2.92
CA ASP A 25 -13.84 8.97 -2.20
C ASP A 25 -13.24 7.56 -2.16
N GLN A 26 -14.08 6.56 -1.87
CA GLN A 26 -13.68 5.15 -1.90
C GLN A 26 -13.20 4.75 -3.31
N TYR A 27 -13.90 5.18 -4.36
CA TYR A 27 -13.50 4.89 -5.74
C TYR A 27 -12.19 5.54 -6.12
N GLU A 28 -11.94 6.78 -5.70
CA GLU A 28 -10.65 7.46 -5.92
C GLU A 28 -9.51 6.71 -5.24
N THR A 29 -9.72 6.25 -4.02
CA THR A 29 -8.74 5.43 -3.28
C THR A 29 -8.48 4.10 -3.99
N VAL A 30 -9.52 3.45 -4.53
CA VAL A 30 -9.36 2.24 -5.36
C VAL A 30 -8.55 2.55 -6.63
N CYS A 31 -8.79 3.67 -7.31
CA CYS A 31 -8.02 4.05 -8.51
C CYS A 31 -6.52 4.21 -8.21
N ARG A 32 -6.16 4.85 -7.09
CA ARG A 32 -4.75 4.96 -6.65
C ARG A 32 -4.12 3.59 -6.39
N THR A 33 -4.84 2.73 -5.70
CA THR A 33 -4.41 1.36 -5.38
C THR A 33 -4.21 0.50 -6.62
N VAL A 34 -5.12 0.61 -7.58
CA VAL A 34 -5.14 -0.20 -8.80
C VAL A 34 -3.94 0.07 -9.70
N SER A 35 -3.44 1.30 -9.74
CA SER A 35 -2.22 1.62 -10.51
C SER A 35 -1.05 0.72 -10.08
N LEU A 36 -0.89 0.50 -8.76
CA LEU A 36 0.16 -0.35 -8.19
C LEU A 36 -0.09 -1.85 -8.44
N LEU A 37 -1.36 -2.26 -8.55
CA LEU A 37 -1.73 -3.64 -8.88
C LEU A 37 -1.41 -4.01 -10.32
N VAL A 38 -1.59 -3.08 -11.24
CA VAL A 38 -1.29 -3.31 -12.66
C VAL A 38 0.21 -3.49 -12.88
N ASP A 39 1.09 -2.95 -12.02
CA ASP A 39 2.52 -3.23 -12.06
C ASP A 39 2.82 -4.75 -11.91
N LEU A 40 2.04 -5.47 -11.08
CA LEU A 40 2.14 -6.94 -10.97
C LEU A 40 1.74 -7.64 -12.28
N VAL A 41 0.68 -7.14 -12.93
CA VAL A 41 0.22 -7.69 -14.21
C VAL A 41 1.26 -7.48 -15.31
N GLU A 42 1.88 -6.29 -15.36
CA GLU A 42 2.98 -5.98 -16.30
C GLU A 42 4.21 -6.86 -16.09
N GLN A 43 4.49 -7.24 -14.83
CA GLN A 43 5.54 -8.20 -14.49
C GLN A 43 5.17 -9.66 -14.77
N GLY A 44 3.99 -9.90 -15.36
CA GLY A 44 3.55 -11.21 -15.80
C GLY A 44 2.86 -12.06 -14.73
N PHE A 45 2.48 -11.49 -13.59
CA PHE A 45 1.70 -12.23 -12.59
C PHE A 45 0.25 -12.42 -13.05
N ARG A 46 -0.32 -13.58 -12.73
CA ARG A 46 -1.76 -13.77 -12.64
C ARG A 46 -2.22 -13.18 -11.30
N LEU A 47 -3.22 -12.33 -11.32
CA LEU A 47 -3.56 -11.50 -10.17
C LEU A 47 -4.95 -11.83 -9.61
N VAL A 48 -5.01 -12.09 -8.31
CA VAL A 48 -6.24 -12.07 -7.51
C VAL A 48 -6.18 -10.91 -6.55
N VAL A 49 -7.26 -10.15 -6.47
CA VAL A 49 -7.44 -9.04 -5.53
C VAL A 49 -8.50 -9.42 -4.52
N SER A 50 -8.18 -9.37 -3.24
CA SER A 50 -9.13 -9.45 -2.14
C SER A 50 -9.19 -8.11 -1.42
N HIS A 51 -10.34 -7.78 -0.84
CA HIS A 51 -10.55 -6.49 -0.16
C HIS A 51 -11.27 -6.67 1.17
N GLY A 52 -11.05 -5.76 2.11
CA GLY A 52 -11.88 -5.62 3.30
C GLY A 52 -13.20 -4.93 2.98
N ASN A 53 -14.17 -5.01 3.91
CA ASN A 53 -15.49 -4.41 3.77
C ASN A 53 -16.08 -3.90 5.09
N GLY A 54 -15.31 -3.87 6.17
CA GLY A 54 -15.83 -3.58 7.51
C GLY A 54 -16.70 -2.33 7.62
N PRO A 55 -16.26 -1.15 7.14
CA PRO A 55 -17.10 0.06 7.12
C PRO A 55 -18.37 -0.12 6.27
N GLN A 56 -18.24 -0.73 5.09
CA GLN A 56 -19.33 -0.85 4.12
C GLN A 56 -20.45 -1.79 4.62
N VAL A 57 -20.10 -2.94 5.23
CA VAL A 57 -21.08 -3.79 5.92
C VAL A 57 -21.79 -3.00 6.99
N GLY A 58 -21.05 -2.20 7.77
CA GLY A 58 -21.63 -1.31 8.78
C GLY A 58 -22.64 -0.34 8.20
N PHE A 59 -22.36 0.28 7.06
CA PHE A 59 -23.28 1.19 6.38
C PHE A 59 -24.54 0.48 5.88
N ILE A 60 -24.42 -0.74 5.34
CA ILE A 60 -25.58 -1.52 4.89
C ILE A 60 -26.46 -1.89 6.07
N LEU A 61 -25.87 -2.46 7.13
CA LEU A 61 -26.61 -2.80 8.34
C LEU A 61 -27.28 -1.58 8.97
N ARG A 62 -26.60 -0.41 8.96
CA ARG A 62 -27.19 0.83 9.48
C ARG A 62 -28.37 1.31 8.63
N ARG A 63 -28.31 1.24 7.31
CA ARG A 63 -29.46 1.54 6.43
C ARG A 63 -30.62 0.60 6.71
N SER A 64 -30.35 -0.70 6.84
CA SER A 64 -31.34 -1.71 7.19
C SER A 64 -32.00 -1.41 8.55
N GLU A 65 -31.25 -1.03 9.57
CA GLU A 65 -31.79 -0.62 10.86
C GLU A 65 -32.73 0.60 10.77
N LEU A 66 -32.38 1.58 9.92
CA LEU A 66 -33.18 2.79 9.76
C LEU A 66 -34.49 2.54 9.01
N SER A 67 -34.54 1.52 8.14
CA SER A 67 -35.69 1.19 7.32
C SER A 67 -36.53 0.02 7.84
N GLN A 68 -36.21 -0.57 8.99
CA GLN A 68 -36.86 -1.79 9.47
C GLN A 68 -38.37 -1.62 9.80
N SER A 69 -38.90 -0.37 9.83
CA SER A 69 -40.34 -0.11 9.90
C SER A 69 -41.07 -0.35 8.58
N GLU A 70 -40.35 -0.43 7.47
CA GLU A 70 -40.87 -0.55 6.09
C GLU A 70 -40.41 -1.79 5.35
N VAL A 71 -39.19 -2.24 5.66
CA VAL A 71 -38.56 -3.43 5.02
C VAL A 71 -37.88 -4.33 6.05
N ASP A 72 -37.89 -5.61 5.80
CA ASP A 72 -37.25 -6.59 6.68
C ASP A 72 -35.74 -6.33 6.82
N PRO A 73 -35.16 -6.56 8.00
CA PRO A 73 -33.74 -6.40 8.22
C PRO A 73 -32.90 -7.34 7.35
N ILE A 74 -31.84 -6.83 6.75
CA ILE A 74 -30.90 -7.63 5.97
C ILE A 74 -30.08 -8.55 6.88
N PRO A 75 -29.95 -9.85 6.59
CA PRO A 75 -29.02 -10.74 7.26
C PRO A 75 -27.56 -10.34 7.01
N VAL A 76 -26.67 -10.70 7.93
CA VAL A 76 -25.25 -10.30 7.86
C VAL A 76 -24.54 -10.88 6.64
N ASP A 77 -24.80 -12.13 6.31
CA ASP A 77 -24.25 -12.80 5.13
C ASP A 77 -24.64 -12.10 3.82
N TYR A 78 -25.90 -11.66 3.71
CA TYR A 78 -26.36 -10.84 2.57
C TYR A 78 -25.71 -9.45 2.56
N ALA A 79 -25.55 -8.82 3.71
CA ALA A 79 -24.82 -7.55 3.78
C ALA A 79 -23.35 -7.70 3.33
N VAL A 80 -22.71 -8.84 3.60
CA VAL A 80 -21.37 -9.16 3.06
C VAL A 80 -21.45 -9.36 1.54
N ALA A 81 -22.46 -10.08 1.03
CA ALA A 81 -22.68 -10.28 -0.41
C ALA A 81 -22.86 -8.96 -1.16
N ASP A 82 -23.68 -8.04 -0.65
CA ASP A 82 -23.87 -6.70 -1.21
C ASP A 82 -22.56 -5.94 -1.33
N THR A 83 -21.69 -6.02 -0.29
CA THR A 83 -20.38 -5.35 -0.34
C THR A 83 -19.47 -5.96 -1.40
N GLN A 84 -19.53 -7.26 -1.65
CA GLN A 84 -18.75 -7.90 -2.72
C GLN A 84 -19.18 -7.38 -4.09
N GLY A 85 -20.48 -7.19 -4.32
CA GLY A 85 -21.01 -6.58 -5.54
C GLY A 85 -20.53 -5.13 -5.70
N ALA A 86 -20.72 -4.29 -4.69
CA ALA A 86 -20.42 -2.86 -4.76
C ALA A 86 -18.91 -2.57 -4.86
N ILE A 87 -18.09 -3.18 -3.99
CA ILE A 87 -16.65 -2.98 -3.99
C ILE A 87 -16.01 -3.71 -5.17
N GLY A 88 -16.49 -4.92 -5.50
CA GLY A 88 -16.07 -5.65 -6.69
C GLY A 88 -16.26 -4.81 -7.97
N TYR A 89 -17.41 -4.14 -8.11
CA TYR A 89 -17.66 -3.21 -9.21
C TYR A 89 -16.65 -2.05 -9.25
N MET A 90 -16.30 -1.47 -8.08
CA MET A 90 -15.30 -0.40 -8.02
C MET A 90 -13.93 -0.89 -8.55
N PHE A 91 -13.47 -2.06 -8.09
CA PHE A 91 -12.20 -2.65 -8.55
C PHE A 91 -12.25 -3.03 -10.03
N VAL A 92 -13.32 -3.67 -10.51
CA VAL A 92 -13.46 -4.04 -11.93
C VAL A 92 -13.38 -2.82 -12.82
N LYS A 93 -14.13 -1.75 -12.47
CA LYS A 93 -14.11 -0.49 -13.22
C LYS A 93 -12.72 0.14 -13.23
N ALA A 94 -12.08 0.27 -12.07
CA ALA A 94 -10.77 0.90 -11.94
C ALA A 94 -9.66 0.09 -12.65
N LEU A 95 -9.62 -1.24 -12.45
CA LEU A 95 -8.66 -2.14 -13.10
C LEU A 95 -8.83 -2.13 -14.61
N THR A 96 -10.06 -2.20 -15.12
CA THR A 96 -10.33 -2.15 -16.56
C THR A 96 -9.83 -0.85 -17.17
N ASN A 97 -10.08 0.28 -16.51
CA ASN A 97 -9.62 1.59 -16.99
C ASN A 97 -8.09 1.69 -16.96
N GLU A 98 -7.45 1.25 -15.91
CA GLU A 98 -5.98 1.32 -15.77
C GLU A 98 -5.27 0.37 -16.75
N LEU A 99 -5.76 -0.87 -16.91
CA LEU A 99 -5.23 -1.80 -17.89
C LEU A 99 -5.33 -1.22 -19.32
N ARG A 100 -6.49 -0.66 -19.70
CA ARG A 100 -6.66 0.00 -20.99
C ARG A 100 -5.72 1.20 -21.17
N ARG A 101 -5.56 2.02 -20.14
CA ARG A 101 -4.63 3.17 -20.15
C ARG A 101 -3.18 2.74 -20.43
N ARG A 102 -2.80 1.54 -19.97
CA ARG A 102 -1.46 0.95 -20.20
C ARG A 102 -1.39 0.08 -21.45
N GLY A 103 -2.45 -0.03 -22.24
CA GLY A 103 -2.47 -0.86 -23.47
C GLY A 103 -2.52 -2.36 -23.18
N LEU A 104 -2.97 -2.76 -22.01
CA LEU A 104 -3.09 -4.17 -21.61
C LEU A 104 -4.54 -4.64 -21.80
N GLU A 105 -4.74 -5.67 -22.62
CA GLU A 105 -6.05 -6.30 -22.82
C GLU A 105 -6.17 -7.54 -21.93
N ARG A 106 -6.76 -7.36 -20.75
CA ARG A 106 -7.04 -8.43 -19.78
C ARG A 106 -8.49 -8.32 -19.31
N PRO A 107 -9.27 -9.42 -19.31
CA PRO A 107 -10.57 -9.44 -18.65
C PRO A 107 -10.42 -9.18 -17.16
N VAL A 108 -11.34 -8.42 -16.57
CA VAL A 108 -11.41 -8.19 -15.13
C VAL A 108 -12.78 -8.62 -14.64
N ILE A 109 -12.83 -9.49 -13.65
CA ILE A 109 -14.06 -10.09 -13.14
C ILE A 109 -14.09 -10.01 -11.62
N ALA A 110 -15.20 -9.59 -11.05
CA ALA A 110 -15.51 -9.79 -9.64
C ALA A 110 -16.42 -11.02 -9.51
N ILE A 111 -16.09 -11.90 -8.59
CA ILE A 111 -16.86 -13.12 -8.32
C ILE A 111 -17.36 -13.10 -6.87
N VAL A 112 -18.66 -13.38 -6.71
CA VAL A 112 -19.25 -13.64 -5.39
C VAL A 112 -18.58 -14.87 -4.81
N THR A 113 -18.04 -14.72 -3.60
CA THR A 113 -17.17 -15.73 -3.00
C THR A 113 -17.69 -16.12 -1.62
N GLN A 114 -17.82 -17.41 -1.37
CA GLN A 114 -18.29 -18.00 -0.13
C GLN A 114 -17.15 -18.67 0.63
N SER A 115 -17.08 -18.42 1.94
CA SER A 115 -16.13 -19.04 2.86
C SER A 115 -16.85 -20.04 3.76
N VAL A 116 -16.54 -21.31 3.62
CA VAL A 116 -17.06 -22.35 4.52
C VAL A 116 -16.42 -22.19 5.89
N VAL A 117 -17.24 -22.17 6.92
CA VAL A 117 -16.84 -22.11 8.32
C VAL A 117 -17.45 -23.26 9.11
N ASP A 118 -16.83 -23.62 10.23
CA ASP A 118 -17.37 -24.59 11.15
C ASP A 118 -18.41 -23.92 12.08
N PRO A 119 -19.69 -24.33 12.07
CA PRO A 119 -20.68 -23.79 12.98
C PRO A 119 -20.41 -24.10 14.45
N ALA A 120 -19.52 -25.06 14.75
CA ALA A 120 -19.06 -25.38 16.10
C ALA A 120 -17.83 -24.56 16.56
N ASP A 121 -17.29 -23.67 15.69
CA ASP A 121 -16.12 -22.83 16.03
C ASP A 121 -16.37 -22.05 17.32
N ALA A 122 -15.35 -22.01 18.17
CA ALA A 122 -15.41 -21.29 19.46
C ALA A 122 -15.75 -19.80 19.32
N ALA A 123 -15.46 -19.19 18.17
CA ALA A 123 -15.79 -17.80 17.90
C ALA A 123 -17.31 -17.51 17.99
N PHE A 124 -18.18 -18.48 17.72
CA PHE A 124 -19.63 -18.31 17.85
C PHE A 124 -20.07 -18.19 19.32
N LYS A 125 -19.30 -18.77 20.25
CA LYS A 125 -19.54 -18.63 21.70
C LYS A 125 -18.94 -17.35 22.28
N ASN A 126 -17.98 -16.75 21.60
CA ASN A 126 -17.28 -15.54 22.04
C ASN A 126 -17.09 -14.57 20.84
N PRO A 127 -18.17 -13.84 20.43
CA PRO A 127 -18.09 -12.88 19.34
C PRO A 127 -17.19 -11.69 19.70
N THR A 128 -16.10 -11.49 18.94
CA THR A 128 -15.09 -10.45 19.21
C THR A 128 -14.86 -9.49 18.04
N LYS A 129 -15.38 -9.77 16.84
CA LYS A 129 -15.16 -8.92 15.66
C LYS A 129 -16.11 -7.73 15.65
N PRO A 130 -15.64 -6.48 15.87
CA PRO A 130 -16.51 -5.32 15.89
C PRO A 130 -16.97 -4.96 14.49
N ILE A 131 -18.28 -4.68 14.36
CA ILE A 131 -18.93 -4.25 13.12
C ILE A 131 -19.81 -3.01 13.35
N GLY A 132 -20.16 -2.34 12.26
CA GLY A 132 -21.09 -1.22 12.29
C GLY A 132 -20.53 0.05 12.91
N SER A 133 -21.43 1.01 13.13
CA SER A 133 -21.12 2.33 13.68
C SER A 133 -20.83 2.29 15.18
N PHE A 134 -20.12 3.29 15.67
CA PHE A 134 -19.98 3.53 17.11
C PHE A 134 -21.31 4.00 17.71
N LEU A 135 -21.66 3.46 18.86
CA LEU A 135 -22.87 3.76 19.61
C LEU A 135 -22.48 4.31 20.99
N ASN A 136 -23.30 5.22 21.53
CA ASN A 136 -23.21 5.51 22.96
C ASN A 136 -23.67 4.30 23.77
N GLU A 137 -23.25 4.22 25.04
CA GLU A 137 -23.53 3.07 25.90
C GLU A 137 -25.03 2.80 26.05
N ALA A 138 -25.83 3.83 26.27
CA ALA A 138 -27.27 3.68 26.45
C ALA A 138 -27.94 3.01 25.24
N THR A 139 -27.61 3.46 24.03
CA THR A 139 -28.12 2.87 22.79
C THR A 139 -27.60 1.44 22.59
N ALA A 140 -26.33 1.18 22.85
CA ALA A 140 -25.74 -0.15 22.72
C ALA A 140 -26.41 -1.16 23.67
N ARG A 141 -26.60 -0.78 24.95
CA ARG A 141 -27.29 -1.60 25.96
C ARG A 141 -28.76 -1.84 25.62
N ALA A 142 -29.46 -0.82 25.10
CA ALA A 142 -30.82 -0.98 24.63
C ALA A 142 -30.92 -2.02 23.52
N ARG A 143 -30.01 -1.98 22.53
CA ARG A 143 -29.95 -2.96 21.41
C ARG A 143 -29.53 -4.35 21.87
N GLN A 144 -28.61 -4.44 22.83
CA GLN A 144 -28.25 -5.71 23.47
C GLN A 144 -29.51 -6.39 24.06
N LYS A 145 -30.35 -5.60 24.75
CA LYS A 145 -31.58 -6.11 25.38
C LYS A 145 -32.67 -6.44 24.36
N SER A 146 -32.89 -5.58 23.37
CA SER A 146 -34.02 -5.71 22.43
C SER A 146 -33.71 -6.63 21.22
N LEU A 147 -32.47 -6.67 20.78
CA LEU A 147 -32.01 -7.40 19.57
C LEU A 147 -31.07 -8.56 19.85
N GLY A 148 -30.72 -8.80 21.12
CA GLY A 148 -29.80 -9.87 21.52
C GLY A 148 -28.33 -9.66 21.07
N TRP A 149 -27.95 -8.42 20.76
CA TRP A 149 -26.59 -8.14 20.28
C TRP A 149 -25.52 -8.43 21.32
N THR A 150 -24.41 -8.97 20.89
CA THR A 150 -23.16 -8.89 21.64
C THR A 150 -22.52 -7.55 21.32
N ILE A 151 -22.06 -6.83 22.36
CA ILE A 151 -21.46 -5.51 22.22
C ILE A 151 -20.13 -5.45 22.97
N MET A 152 -19.22 -4.63 22.48
CA MET A 152 -17.95 -4.33 23.17
C MET A 152 -17.64 -2.84 23.08
N GLU A 153 -16.91 -2.33 24.05
CA GLU A 153 -16.30 -1.01 23.97
C GLU A 153 -15.09 -1.07 23.02
N ASP A 154 -14.98 -0.12 22.11
CA ASP A 154 -13.92 -0.09 21.11
C ASP A 154 -13.02 1.14 21.30
N ALA A 155 -11.97 0.95 22.06
CA ALA A 155 -10.85 1.89 22.26
C ALA A 155 -11.28 3.31 22.69
N GLY A 156 -12.24 3.44 23.59
CA GLY A 156 -12.72 4.72 24.10
C GLY A 156 -13.56 5.55 23.12
N ARG A 157 -13.82 5.03 21.91
CA ARG A 157 -14.65 5.68 20.88
C ARG A 157 -16.14 5.40 21.00
N GLY A 158 -16.53 4.50 21.90
CA GLY A 158 -17.90 4.05 22.14
C GLY A 158 -18.04 2.54 21.98
N PHE A 159 -19.29 2.08 21.92
CA PHE A 159 -19.64 0.67 21.81
C PHE A 159 -19.93 0.27 20.38
N ARG A 160 -19.57 -0.96 20.03
CA ARG A 160 -19.92 -1.56 18.72
C ARG A 160 -20.54 -2.95 18.91
N ARG A 161 -21.41 -3.32 17.96
CA ARG A 161 -21.85 -4.71 17.85
C ARG A 161 -20.65 -5.60 17.51
N THR A 162 -20.58 -6.78 18.12
CA THR A 162 -19.58 -7.80 17.77
C THR A 162 -20.26 -9.03 17.18
N LEU A 163 -19.60 -9.62 16.19
CA LEU A 163 -19.97 -10.89 15.59
C LEU A 163 -18.89 -11.94 15.80
N ALA A 164 -19.28 -13.20 15.62
CA ALA A 164 -18.34 -14.30 15.50
C ALA A 164 -17.40 -14.06 14.30
N SER A 165 -16.12 -14.45 14.47
CA SER A 165 -15.15 -14.42 13.38
C SER A 165 -14.49 -15.81 13.29
N PRO A 166 -15.22 -16.82 12.77
CA PRO A 166 -14.72 -18.18 12.68
C PRO A 166 -13.62 -18.29 11.64
N ARG A 167 -12.76 -19.31 11.80
CA ARG A 167 -11.71 -19.59 10.85
C ARG A 167 -12.29 -20.19 9.55
N PRO A 168 -11.94 -19.62 8.36
CA PRO A 168 -12.38 -20.20 7.09
C PRO A 168 -11.68 -21.55 6.84
N GLN A 169 -12.44 -22.53 6.39
CA GLN A 169 -11.96 -23.89 6.11
C GLN A 169 -11.76 -24.15 4.61
N ARG A 170 -12.58 -23.54 3.76
CA ARG A 170 -12.55 -23.67 2.30
C ARG A 170 -13.21 -22.47 1.62
N ILE A 171 -12.68 -22.08 0.47
CA ILE A 171 -13.30 -21.11 -0.45
C ILE A 171 -14.02 -21.91 -1.55
N LEU A 172 -15.35 -21.80 -1.63
CA LEU A 172 -16.14 -22.64 -2.54
C LEU A 172 -15.79 -22.39 -4.00
N GLU A 173 -15.53 -21.17 -4.38
CA GLU A 173 -15.27 -20.75 -5.75
C GLU A 173 -13.79 -20.85 -6.17
N SER A 174 -12.89 -21.41 -5.33
CA SER A 174 -11.45 -21.47 -5.62
C SER A 174 -11.13 -22.15 -6.95
N GLY A 175 -11.86 -23.20 -7.31
CA GLY A 175 -11.73 -23.86 -8.62
C GLY A 175 -12.13 -22.97 -9.79
N THR A 176 -13.22 -22.21 -9.65
CA THR A 176 -13.67 -21.24 -10.67
C THR A 176 -12.70 -20.09 -10.80
N ILE A 177 -12.19 -19.57 -9.67
CA ILE A 177 -11.17 -18.51 -9.66
C ILE A 177 -9.92 -18.97 -10.40
N ARG A 178 -9.48 -20.22 -10.20
CA ARG A 178 -8.35 -20.82 -10.92
C ARG A 178 -8.59 -20.82 -12.44
N MET A 179 -9.77 -21.30 -12.89
CA MET A 179 -10.10 -21.29 -14.33
C MET A 179 -10.07 -19.90 -14.94
N LEU A 180 -10.56 -18.89 -14.22
CA LEU A 180 -10.51 -17.50 -14.66
C LEU A 180 -9.07 -16.97 -14.75
N LEU A 181 -8.22 -17.29 -13.78
CA LEU A 181 -6.79 -16.95 -13.83
C LEU A 181 -6.08 -17.63 -15.01
N ASP A 182 -6.40 -18.89 -15.28
CA ASP A 182 -5.82 -19.64 -16.39
C ASP A 182 -6.26 -19.10 -17.75
N SER A 183 -7.45 -18.47 -17.83
CA SER A 183 -7.90 -17.74 -19.03
C SER A 183 -7.25 -16.36 -19.19
N GLY A 184 -6.42 -15.93 -18.24
CA GLY A 184 -5.72 -14.64 -18.26
C GLY A 184 -6.49 -13.50 -17.61
N ALA A 185 -7.61 -13.76 -16.94
CA ALA A 185 -8.37 -12.74 -16.24
C ALA A 185 -7.66 -12.26 -14.95
N VAL A 186 -7.88 -11.00 -14.61
CA VAL A 186 -7.65 -10.47 -13.26
C VAL A 186 -8.93 -10.69 -12.45
N VAL A 187 -8.83 -11.30 -11.28
CA VAL A 187 -9.99 -11.72 -10.50
C VAL A 187 -10.08 -10.95 -9.19
N VAL A 188 -11.24 -10.36 -8.90
CA VAL A 188 -11.57 -9.79 -7.58
C VAL A 188 -12.42 -10.82 -6.84
N ALA A 189 -11.93 -11.34 -5.71
CA ALA A 189 -12.55 -12.45 -4.98
C ALA A 189 -12.35 -12.35 -3.47
N ALA A 190 -13.07 -13.16 -2.71
CA ALA A 190 -13.01 -13.24 -1.25
C ALA A 190 -13.17 -11.87 -0.54
N GLY A 191 -13.97 -10.97 -1.12
CA GLY A 191 -14.27 -9.67 -0.53
C GLY A 191 -14.86 -9.82 0.86
N GLY A 192 -14.33 -9.04 1.83
CA GLY A 192 -14.74 -9.10 3.22
C GLY A 192 -14.40 -10.40 3.96
N GLY A 193 -13.55 -11.24 3.36
CA GLY A 193 -13.24 -12.57 3.86
C GLY A 193 -14.15 -13.67 3.28
N GLY A 194 -15.02 -13.32 2.33
CA GLY A 194 -16.04 -14.22 1.77
C GLY A 194 -17.34 -14.22 2.59
N ILE A 195 -18.44 -14.59 1.93
CA ILE A 195 -19.73 -14.78 2.60
C ILE A 195 -19.64 -16.02 3.49
N PRO A 196 -19.87 -15.90 4.81
CA PRO A 196 -19.76 -17.03 5.72
C PRO A 196 -20.92 -18.01 5.50
N VAL A 197 -20.59 -19.28 5.23
CA VAL A 197 -21.55 -20.35 5.02
C VAL A 197 -21.16 -21.59 5.79
N ALA A 198 -22.16 -22.39 6.20
CA ALA A 198 -21.94 -23.70 6.79
C ALA A 198 -22.53 -24.78 5.90
N VAL A 199 -21.85 -25.92 5.80
CA VAL A 199 -22.37 -27.12 5.14
C VAL A 199 -23.25 -27.87 6.14
N GLN A 200 -24.49 -28.11 5.76
CA GLN A 200 -25.47 -28.84 6.58
C GLN A 200 -25.28 -30.33 6.48
N ALA A 201 -25.96 -31.10 7.33
CA ALA A 201 -25.85 -32.54 7.36
C ALA A 201 -26.33 -33.22 6.05
N ASP A 202 -27.23 -32.58 5.31
CA ASP A 202 -27.71 -33.02 4.01
C ASP A 202 -26.84 -32.60 2.83
N GLY A 203 -25.73 -31.89 3.10
CA GLY A 203 -24.83 -31.34 2.10
C GLY A 203 -25.23 -29.96 1.54
N SER A 204 -26.38 -29.44 1.91
CA SER A 204 -26.80 -28.07 1.54
C SER A 204 -25.94 -27.02 2.21
N ILE A 205 -25.95 -25.81 1.65
CA ILE A 205 -25.19 -24.67 2.16
C ILE A 205 -26.15 -23.65 2.75
N ALA A 206 -25.89 -23.20 3.96
CA ALA A 206 -26.65 -22.16 4.61
C ALA A 206 -25.73 -21.01 5.06
N GLY A 207 -26.19 -19.75 4.89
CA GLY A 207 -25.52 -18.56 5.44
C GLY A 207 -25.49 -18.62 6.96
N VAL A 208 -24.45 -18.04 7.55
CA VAL A 208 -24.30 -17.93 9.02
C VAL A 208 -24.04 -16.49 9.44
N GLU A 209 -24.54 -16.12 10.62
CA GLU A 209 -24.33 -14.79 11.18
C GLU A 209 -22.91 -14.63 11.74
N ALA A 210 -21.96 -14.35 10.85
CA ALA A 210 -20.55 -14.21 11.17
C ALA A 210 -19.86 -13.24 10.20
N VAL A 211 -18.64 -12.88 10.48
CA VAL A 211 -17.73 -12.19 9.56
C VAL A 211 -16.39 -12.89 9.55
N VAL A 212 -15.94 -13.31 8.38
CA VAL A 212 -14.65 -13.98 8.22
C VAL A 212 -13.53 -12.94 8.20
N ASP A 213 -12.39 -13.24 8.83
CA ASP A 213 -11.24 -12.37 8.73
C ASP A 213 -10.66 -12.42 7.31
N LYS A 214 -10.52 -11.25 6.69
CA LYS A 214 -10.06 -11.10 5.32
C LYS A 214 -8.64 -11.67 5.11
N ASP A 215 -7.74 -11.45 6.08
CA ASP A 215 -6.35 -11.88 5.94
C ASP A 215 -6.27 -13.43 5.99
N LEU A 216 -7.07 -14.06 6.85
CA LEU A 216 -7.20 -15.52 6.90
C LEU A 216 -7.82 -16.10 5.63
N ALA A 217 -8.90 -15.48 5.11
CA ALA A 217 -9.53 -15.94 3.87
C ALA A 217 -8.61 -15.78 2.66
N SER A 218 -7.85 -14.68 2.59
CA SER A 218 -6.87 -14.45 1.52
C SER A 218 -5.71 -15.43 1.59
N SER A 219 -5.26 -15.76 2.80
CA SER A 219 -4.24 -16.80 3.06
C SER A 219 -4.74 -18.18 2.57
N LEU A 220 -5.97 -18.54 2.92
CA LEU A 220 -6.59 -19.80 2.48
C LEU A 220 -6.75 -19.84 0.96
N LEU A 221 -7.29 -18.79 0.35
CA LEU A 221 -7.45 -18.70 -1.11
C LEU A 221 -6.10 -18.78 -1.82
N ALA A 222 -5.08 -18.06 -1.34
CA ALA A 222 -3.73 -18.13 -1.88
C ALA A 222 -3.16 -19.55 -1.83
N HIS A 223 -3.36 -20.26 -0.72
CA HIS A 223 -2.98 -21.66 -0.58
C HIS A 223 -3.74 -22.57 -1.54
N GLU A 224 -5.06 -22.48 -1.60
CA GLU A 224 -5.89 -23.30 -2.50
C GLU A 224 -5.57 -23.06 -3.98
N LEU A 225 -5.17 -21.84 -4.35
CA LEU A 225 -4.71 -21.51 -5.71
C LEU A 225 -3.28 -21.96 -5.99
N GLY A 226 -2.49 -22.33 -4.98
CA GLY A 226 -1.06 -22.55 -5.11
C GLY A 226 -0.31 -21.28 -5.53
N ALA A 227 -0.69 -20.14 -4.95
CA ALA A 227 -0.09 -18.85 -5.29
C ALA A 227 1.39 -18.79 -4.89
N ASP A 228 2.19 -18.09 -5.69
CA ASP A 228 3.61 -17.86 -5.42
C ASP A 228 3.83 -16.72 -4.42
N LEU A 229 2.87 -15.80 -4.36
CA LEU A 229 2.94 -14.60 -3.52
C LEU A 229 1.59 -14.29 -2.87
N LEU A 230 1.61 -14.09 -1.54
CA LEU A 230 0.56 -13.41 -0.80
C LEU A 230 1.08 -12.06 -0.33
N LEU A 231 0.48 -10.97 -0.79
CA LEU A 231 0.81 -9.61 -0.38
C LEU A 231 -0.33 -9.02 0.45
N ILE A 232 -0.03 -8.55 1.66
CA ILE A 232 -0.97 -7.83 2.53
C ILE A 232 -0.50 -6.39 2.68
N PRO A 233 -1.01 -5.47 1.85
CA PRO A 233 -0.71 -4.05 2.00
C PRO A 233 -1.24 -3.49 3.33
N THR A 234 -0.43 -2.66 4.01
CA THR A 234 -0.76 -2.06 5.31
C THR A 234 -0.14 -0.68 5.44
N GLY A 235 -0.56 0.11 6.45
CA GLY A 235 -0.13 1.50 6.63
C GLY A 235 1.32 1.69 7.13
N VAL A 236 2.14 0.64 7.11
CA VAL A 236 3.56 0.72 7.48
C VAL A 236 4.41 -0.02 6.45
N SER A 237 5.63 0.47 6.21
CA SER A 237 6.56 -0.13 5.25
C SER A 237 7.03 -1.52 5.64
N ARG A 238 7.14 -1.82 6.93
CA ARG A 238 7.59 -3.11 7.46
C ARG A 238 6.88 -3.46 8.76
N VAL A 239 6.91 -4.73 9.13
CA VAL A 239 6.53 -5.20 10.46
C VAL A 239 7.61 -4.85 11.47
N ALA A 240 7.23 -4.46 12.68
CA ALA A 240 8.17 -4.17 13.75
C ALA A 240 7.84 -4.97 15.01
N ILE A 241 8.86 -5.39 15.74
CA ILE A 241 8.75 -5.81 17.14
C ILE A 241 9.02 -4.62 18.06
N ARG A 242 8.46 -4.66 19.27
CA ARG A 242 8.53 -3.56 20.26
C ARG A 242 8.08 -2.21 19.70
N PHE A 243 7.03 -2.27 18.87
CA PHE A 243 6.50 -1.09 18.19
C PHE A 243 6.16 0.04 19.17
N GLY A 244 6.60 1.27 18.84
CA GLY A 244 6.41 2.45 19.67
C GLY A 244 7.32 2.54 20.91
N LYS A 245 8.28 1.61 21.09
CA LYS A 245 9.27 1.64 22.17
C LYS A 245 10.62 2.14 21.68
N PRO A 246 11.51 2.65 22.57
CA PRO A 246 12.83 3.16 22.17
C PRO A 246 13.74 2.14 21.46
N ASP A 247 13.48 0.86 21.67
CA ASP A 247 14.22 -0.27 21.09
C ASP A 247 13.42 -0.99 19.99
N GLN A 248 12.49 -0.28 19.33
CA GLN A 248 11.75 -0.77 18.18
C GLN A 248 12.70 -1.27 17.09
N LYS A 249 12.38 -2.44 16.53
CA LYS A 249 13.15 -3.01 15.42
C LYS A 249 12.23 -3.37 14.25
N TRP A 250 12.51 -2.82 13.08
CA TRP A 250 11.88 -3.18 11.83
C TRP A 250 12.43 -4.50 11.30
N LEU A 251 11.57 -5.35 10.77
CA LEU A 251 11.91 -6.68 10.31
C LEU A 251 11.87 -6.73 8.78
N GLU A 252 12.95 -7.16 8.15
CA GLU A 252 13.02 -7.34 6.68
C GLU A 252 12.53 -8.73 6.28
N THR A 253 12.95 -9.73 7.03
CA THR A 253 12.58 -11.12 6.79
C THR A 253 12.26 -11.80 8.11
N LEU A 254 11.28 -12.68 8.07
CA LEU A 254 10.89 -13.58 9.14
C LEU A 254 10.78 -15.00 8.59
N THR A 255 11.21 -15.96 9.36
CA THR A 255 10.78 -17.34 9.16
C THR A 255 9.39 -17.54 9.74
N VAL A 256 8.68 -18.59 9.32
CA VAL A 256 7.40 -19.00 9.91
C VAL A 256 7.55 -19.22 11.41
N ASP A 257 8.65 -19.82 11.86
CA ASP A 257 8.86 -20.11 13.28
C ASP A 257 9.13 -18.83 14.11
N GLU A 258 9.92 -17.89 13.58
CA GLU A 258 10.11 -16.58 14.21
C GLU A 258 8.79 -15.81 14.29
N ALA A 259 8.00 -15.81 13.21
CA ALA A 259 6.68 -15.16 13.19
C ALA A 259 5.77 -15.73 14.29
N ARG A 260 5.70 -17.05 14.43
CA ARG A 260 4.94 -17.74 15.50
C ARG A 260 5.47 -17.42 16.90
N ALA A 261 6.79 -17.38 17.06
CA ALA A 261 7.41 -17.04 18.36
C ALA A 261 7.08 -15.59 18.77
N TYR A 262 7.15 -14.62 17.85
CA TYR A 262 6.78 -13.24 18.13
C TYR A 262 5.29 -13.05 18.40
N ILE A 263 4.42 -13.79 17.69
CA ILE A 263 2.97 -13.82 17.99
C ILE A 263 2.75 -14.33 19.42
N ALA A 264 3.36 -15.46 19.79
CA ALA A 264 3.23 -16.06 21.13
C ALA A 264 3.78 -15.14 22.24
N ALA A 265 4.79 -14.32 21.93
CA ALA A 265 5.35 -13.32 22.82
C ALA A 265 4.52 -12.02 22.91
N GLY A 266 3.45 -11.88 22.12
CA GLY A 266 2.59 -10.68 22.10
C GLY A 266 3.29 -9.45 21.52
N GLU A 267 4.24 -9.60 20.60
CA GLU A 267 5.01 -8.51 20.02
C GLU A 267 4.19 -7.68 19.03
N PHE A 268 3.07 -8.21 18.52
CA PHE A 268 2.22 -7.55 17.52
C PHE A 268 0.87 -7.13 18.11
N GLY A 269 0.32 -6.02 17.63
CA GLY A 269 -1.01 -5.58 18.05
C GLY A 269 -2.09 -6.59 17.65
N ALA A 270 -2.79 -7.16 18.66
CA ALA A 270 -3.74 -8.26 18.51
C ALA A 270 -4.90 -7.98 17.51
N GLY A 271 -5.30 -6.73 17.34
CA GLY A 271 -6.39 -6.34 16.42
C GLY A 271 -5.92 -5.82 15.05
N SER A 272 -4.61 -5.75 14.79
CA SER A 272 -4.08 -5.07 13.61
C SER A 272 -2.98 -5.85 12.90
N MET A 273 -1.77 -5.91 13.47
CA MET A 273 -0.61 -6.54 12.83
C MET A 273 -0.56 -8.05 13.04
N GLU A 274 -0.91 -8.53 14.22
CA GLU A 274 -0.89 -9.96 14.56
C GLU A 274 -1.68 -10.83 13.58
N PRO A 275 -2.95 -10.52 13.23
CA PRO A 275 -3.71 -11.31 12.27
C PRO A 275 -3.04 -11.39 10.89
N LYS A 276 -2.37 -10.31 10.46
CA LYS A 276 -1.66 -10.28 9.17
C LYS A 276 -0.43 -11.18 9.18
N VAL A 277 0.39 -11.07 10.21
CA VAL A 277 1.59 -11.93 10.38
C VAL A 277 1.17 -13.39 10.47
N ALA A 278 0.12 -13.70 11.25
CA ALA A 278 -0.41 -15.06 11.39
C ALA A 278 -0.93 -15.62 10.05
N ALA A 279 -1.71 -14.83 9.29
CA ALA A 279 -2.25 -15.24 8.00
C ALA A 279 -1.14 -15.52 6.98
N VAL A 280 -0.13 -14.64 6.90
CA VAL A 280 0.99 -14.81 5.97
C VAL A 280 1.86 -16.00 6.39
N ALA A 281 2.15 -16.17 7.68
CA ALA A 281 2.90 -17.32 8.18
C ALA A 281 2.18 -18.66 7.91
N ASP A 282 0.84 -18.70 8.06
CA ASP A 282 0.03 -19.88 7.75
C ASP A 282 0.06 -20.23 6.24
N PHE A 283 -0.07 -19.23 5.37
CA PHE A 283 0.05 -19.40 3.92
C PHE A 283 1.41 -20.00 3.55
N VAL A 284 2.50 -19.39 4.02
CA VAL A 284 3.86 -19.82 3.69
C VAL A 284 4.17 -21.22 4.25
N ALA A 285 3.67 -21.53 5.46
CA ALA A 285 3.84 -22.87 6.06
C ALA A 285 3.15 -23.98 5.24
N ARG A 286 2.01 -23.65 4.62
CA ARG A 286 1.17 -24.62 3.87
C ARG A 286 1.50 -24.67 2.38
N THR A 287 2.24 -23.70 1.83
CA THR A 287 2.49 -23.58 0.39
C THR A 287 4.01 -23.56 0.13
N PRO A 288 4.62 -24.75 -0.08
CA PRO A 288 6.08 -24.84 -0.28
C PRO A 288 6.56 -23.97 -1.44
N GLY A 289 7.63 -23.21 -1.22
CA GLY A 289 8.23 -22.33 -2.23
C GLY A 289 7.56 -20.97 -2.38
N ALA A 290 6.39 -20.76 -1.77
CA ALA A 290 5.72 -19.46 -1.78
C ALA A 290 6.38 -18.47 -0.80
N ALA A 291 6.12 -17.20 -1.04
CA ALA A 291 6.50 -16.11 -0.15
C ALA A 291 5.29 -15.24 0.20
N GLY A 292 5.26 -14.77 1.44
CA GLY A 292 4.29 -13.78 1.85
C GLY A 292 4.98 -12.47 2.23
N VAL A 293 4.34 -11.34 1.95
CA VAL A 293 4.93 -10.02 2.23
C VAL A 293 3.87 -9.11 2.87
N ILE A 294 4.30 -8.37 3.88
CA ILE A 294 3.53 -7.30 4.52
C ILE A 294 4.29 -6.00 4.32
N GLY A 295 3.66 -4.95 3.78
CA GLY A 295 4.33 -3.67 3.52
C GLY A 295 3.38 -2.58 3.07
N ALA A 296 3.91 -1.40 2.77
CA ALA A 296 3.10 -0.27 2.32
C ALA A 296 2.64 -0.45 0.86
N PRO A 297 1.42 -0.03 0.51
CA PRO A 297 0.89 -0.22 -0.84
C PRO A 297 1.68 0.54 -1.89
N ASP A 298 2.19 1.71 -1.60
CA ASP A 298 3.01 2.55 -2.49
C ASP A 298 4.41 1.98 -2.74
N GLU A 299 4.83 0.97 -1.96
CA GLU A 299 6.12 0.30 -2.11
C GLU A 299 6.03 -1.03 -2.90
N ILE A 300 4.90 -1.36 -3.52
CA ILE A 300 4.70 -2.66 -4.21
C ILE A 300 5.83 -2.97 -5.21
N ALA A 301 6.25 -2.01 -6.00
CA ALA A 301 7.37 -2.20 -6.93
C ALA A 301 8.68 -2.57 -6.19
N ALA A 302 9.01 -1.88 -5.11
CA ALA A 302 10.17 -2.18 -4.28
C ALA A 302 10.03 -3.51 -3.52
N ILE A 303 8.81 -3.87 -3.12
CA ILE A 303 8.49 -5.17 -2.50
C ILE A 303 8.78 -6.33 -3.47
N LEU A 304 8.39 -6.19 -4.73
CA LEU A 304 8.64 -7.21 -5.76
C LEU A 304 10.15 -7.39 -6.06
N GLU A 305 10.90 -6.31 -5.96
CA GLU A 305 12.36 -6.33 -6.06
C GLU A 305 13.06 -6.79 -4.77
N GLY A 306 12.32 -7.06 -3.69
CA GLY A 306 12.87 -7.48 -2.39
C GLY A 306 13.52 -6.37 -1.57
N ARG A 307 13.29 -5.10 -1.92
CA ARG A 307 13.89 -3.92 -1.25
C ARG A 307 13.00 -3.30 -0.16
N ALA A 308 11.71 -3.64 -0.14
CA ALA A 308 10.74 -3.14 0.83
C ALA A 308 9.85 -4.27 1.38
N GLY A 309 9.06 -3.96 2.38
CA GLY A 309 8.18 -4.91 3.07
C GLY A 309 8.92 -5.81 4.06
N THR A 310 8.12 -6.57 4.80
CA THR A 310 8.60 -7.72 5.59
C THR A 310 8.22 -8.99 4.87
N ARG A 311 9.21 -9.77 4.47
CA ARG A 311 9.02 -11.05 3.80
C ARG A 311 8.98 -12.18 4.81
N ILE A 312 7.94 -13.02 4.75
CA ILE A 312 7.83 -14.26 5.55
C ILE A 312 8.14 -15.46 4.65
N VAL A 313 9.02 -16.35 5.10
CA VAL A 313 9.51 -17.52 4.35
C VAL A 313 9.44 -18.79 5.21
N SER A 314 9.40 -19.97 4.58
CA SER A 314 9.21 -21.27 5.28
C SER A 314 10.38 -21.67 6.16
N THR A 315 11.60 -21.40 5.72
CA THR A 315 12.84 -21.66 6.48
C THR A 315 13.72 -20.44 6.42
N ALA A 316 14.57 -20.25 7.43
CA ALA A 316 15.72 -19.40 7.27
C ALA A 316 16.51 -19.98 6.07
N ARG A 317 16.24 -19.47 4.88
CA ARG A 317 17.19 -19.63 3.80
C ARG A 317 18.47 -19.09 4.43
N PRO A 318 19.60 -19.87 4.45
CA PRO A 318 20.85 -19.19 4.61
C PRO A 318 20.75 -18.09 3.58
N LEU A 319 20.96 -16.83 4.00
CA LEU A 319 21.02 -15.71 3.08
C LEU A 319 21.83 -16.23 1.91
N HIS A 320 21.16 -16.89 0.94
CA HIS A 320 21.70 -16.90 -0.37
C HIS A 320 21.88 -15.42 -0.48
N GLU A 321 23.09 -14.99 -0.45
CA GLU A 321 23.48 -13.86 -1.23
C GLU A 321 22.69 -14.02 -2.53
N SER A 322 21.37 -13.66 -2.46
CA SER A 322 20.75 -13.01 -3.55
C SER A 322 21.85 -12.03 -3.84
N SER A 323 22.42 -12.12 -5.01
CA SER A 323 23.02 -10.98 -5.65
C SER A 323 21.87 -9.96 -5.84
N ALA A 324 21.26 -9.52 -4.76
CA ALA A 324 20.92 -8.15 -4.53
C ALA A 324 22.22 -7.49 -4.95
N PRO A 325 22.19 -6.59 -5.97
CA PRO A 325 23.35 -5.76 -6.13
C PRO A 325 23.59 -5.28 -4.70
N THR A 326 24.65 -5.80 -4.09
CA THR A 326 25.19 -5.26 -2.87
C THR A 326 25.22 -3.79 -3.20
N HIS A 327 24.26 -3.03 -2.65
CA HIS A 327 24.50 -1.63 -2.43
C HIS A 327 25.58 -1.63 -1.33
N THR A 328 26.75 -2.10 -1.67
CA THR A 328 27.95 -1.45 -1.20
C THR A 328 27.63 0.01 -1.43
N ALA A 329 27.56 0.78 -0.35
CA ALA A 329 27.58 2.23 -0.44
C ALA A 329 28.53 2.52 -1.59
N PRO A 330 28.07 3.21 -2.66
CA PRO A 330 28.81 3.25 -3.90
C PRO A 330 30.25 3.53 -3.52
N THR A 331 31.15 2.55 -3.75
CA THR A 331 32.56 2.68 -3.42
C THR A 331 33.22 3.68 -4.36
N GLY A 332 32.43 4.17 -5.34
CA GLY A 332 32.75 5.25 -6.24
C GLY A 332 31.98 6.53 -5.93
N PRO A 333 32.46 7.66 -6.42
CA PRO A 333 31.80 8.94 -6.26
C PRO A 333 30.42 8.95 -6.95
N ILE A 334 29.46 9.64 -6.33
CA ILE A 334 28.09 9.77 -6.81
C ILE A 334 28.02 11.00 -7.73
N LEU A 335 27.37 10.88 -8.89
CA LEU A 335 27.11 12.02 -9.76
C LEU A 335 25.92 12.81 -9.23
N LEU A 336 26.14 14.11 -8.95
CA LEU A 336 25.14 15.04 -8.45
C LEU A 336 25.01 16.23 -9.42
N ALA A 337 23.79 16.46 -9.93
CA ALA A 337 23.46 17.66 -10.69
C ALA A 337 23.02 18.78 -9.73
N VAL A 338 23.68 19.92 -9.80
CA VAL A 338 23.35 21.13 -9.03
C VAL A 338 22.92 22.25 -9.97
N ASN A 339 21.91 22.99 -9.59
CA ASN A 339 21.27 24.04 -10.41
C ASN A 339 21.24 25.41 -9.75
N GLY A 340 21.93 25.58 -8.62
CA GLY A 340 21.83 26.77 -7.79
C GLY A 340 23.13 27.20 -7.13
N THR A 341 23.04 27.62 -5.90
CA THR A 341 24.14 28.19 -5.10
C THR A 341 25.37 27.30 -4.93
N LEU A 342 25.24 25.98 -5.15
CA LEU A 342 26.34 25.00 -5.15
C LEU A 342 27.19 25.03 -6.43
N MET A 343 26.74 25.68 -7.52
CA MET A 343 27.48 25.76 -8.77
C MET A 343 28.78 26.58 -8.58
N ARG A 344 29.79 26.30 -9.42
CA ARG A 344 31.11 26.96 -9.36
C ARG A 344 30.99 28.48 -9.34
N GLY A 345 31.73 29.09 -8.42
CA GLY A 345 31.78 30.54 -8.27
C GLY A 345 30.56 31.15 -7.57
N LEU A 346 29.60 30.33 -7.10
CA LEU A 346 28.47 30.81 -6.33
C LEU A 346 28.61 30.52 -4.83
N LYS A 347 27.71 31.09 -4.00
CA LYS A 347 27.78 31.23 -2.56
C LYS A 347 28.14 29.95 -1.80
N LEU A 348 27.53 28.81 -2.17
CA LEU A 348 27.71 27.54 -1.46
C LEU A 348 28.68 26.57 -2.18
N ASN A 349 29.29 26.97 -3.29
CA ASN A 349 30.29 26.12 -3.97
C ASN A 349 31.45 25.65 -3.07
N PRO A 350 31.94 26.43 -2.09
CA PRO A 350 32.93 25.92 -1.13
C PRO A 350 32.52 24.67 -0.38
N HIS A 351 31.21 24.43 -0.14
CA HIS A 351 30.74 23.17 0.45
C HIS A 351 31.04 21.97 -0.44
N MET A 352 30.90 22.12 -1.76
CA MET A 352 31.22 21.02 -2.71
C MET A 352 32.72 20.65 -2.63
N THR A 353 33.59 21.65 -2.63
CA THR A 353 35.04 21.38 -2.58
C THR A 353 35.50 20.89 -1.21
N SER A 354 34.90 21.33 -0.11
CA SER A 354 35.22 20.88 1.24
C SER A 354 34.95 19.42 1.51
N VAL A 355 33.94 18.83 0.83
CA VAL A 355 33.62 17.41 0.93
C VAL A 355 34.35 16.55 -0.11
N GLY A 356 35.29 17.11 -0.85
CA GLY A 356 36.08 16.41 -1.86
C GLY A 356 35.33 16.15 -3.18
N ALA A 357 34.26 16.92 -3.45
CA ALA A 357 33.58 16.84 -4.72
C ALA A 357 34.41 17.46 -5.85
N SER A 358 34.37 16.85 -7.03
CA SER A 358 35.06 17.34 -8.23
C SER A 358 34.06 17.62 -9.35
N PHE A 359 34.26 18.74 -10.05
CA PHE A 359 33.46 19.13 -11.21
C PHE A 359 33.67 18.13 -12.36
N VAL A 360 32.58 17.71 -13.00
CA VAL A 360 32.61 16.81 -14.13
C VAL A 360 32.30 17.54 -15.43
N ARG A 361 31.13 18.18 -15.52
CA ARG A 361 30.70 18.92 -16.73
C ARG A 361 29.52 19.86 -16.46
N GLU A 362 29.36 20.82 -17.37
CA GLU A 362 28.09 21.56 -17.50
C GLU A 362 27.18 20.84 -18.50
N THR A 363 25.87 20.92 -18.29
CA THR A 363 24.85 20.39 -19.18
C THR A 363 23.49 21.04 -18.86
N THR A 364 22.43 20.55 -19.51
CA THR A 364 21.05 20.92 -19.17
C THR A 364 20.23 19.68 -18.80
N THR A 365 19.12 19.89 -18.14
CA THR A 365 18.12 18.84 -17.97
C THR A 365 17.36 18.57 -19.27
N GLU A 366 16.60 17.46 -19.35
CA GLU A 366 15.51 17.35 -20.34
C GLU A 366 14.52 18.52 -20.14
N PRO A 367 13.73 18.92 -21.17
CA PRO A 367 12.80 20.06 -21.09
C PRO A 367 11.52 19.71 -20.32
N ALA A 368 11.66 19.21 -19.09
CA ALA A 368 10.56 18.79 -18.21
C ALA A 368 10.68 19.41 -16.81
N TYR A 369 11.43 20.49 -16.66
CA TYR A 369 11.64 21.16 -15.38
C TYR A 369 11.28 22.63 -15.42
N ARG A 370 10.88 23.17 -14.29
CA ARG A 370 10.71 24.62 -14.08
C ARG A 370 11.58 25.07 -12.92
N LEU A 371 11.92 26.36 -12.89
CA LEU A 371 12.81 26.94 -11.91
C LEU A 371 12.17 28.17 -11.27
N TRP A 372 12.13 28.22 -9.96
CA TRP A 372 11.67 29.36 -9.17
C TRP A 372 12.82 29.91 -8.34
N THR A 373 12.75 31.20 -8.00
CA THR A 373 13.64 31.80 -6.98
C THR A 373 12.92 31.83 -5.65
N ILE A 374 13.57 31.38 -4.61
CA ILE A 374 13.07 31.42 -3.23
C ILE A 374 13.69 32.62 -2.53
N ALA A 375 12.87 33.63 -2.28
CA ALA A 375 13.30 34.89 -1.65
C ALA A 375 14.54 35.54 -2.32
N ASP A 376 14.81 35.29 -3.59
CA ASP A 376 15.99 35.71 -4.33
C ASP A 376 17.35 35.24 -3.74
N ASP A 377 17.33 34.23 -2.85
CA ASP A 377 18.54 33.69 -2.22
C ASP A 377 19.03 32.41 -2.90
N HIS A 378 18.14 31.53 -3.28
CA HIS A 378 18.44 30.25 -3.96
C HIS A 378 17.32 29.81 -4.89
N PRO A 379 17.60 28.95 -5.89
CA PRO A 379 16.54 28.41 -6.75
C PRO A 379 15.93 27.13 -6.19
N ALA A 380 14.67 26.88 -6.60
CA ALA A 380 14.00 25.60 -6.48
C ALA A 380 13.62 25.07 -7.87
N MET A 381 14.09 23.88 -8.23
CA MET A 381 13.81 23.22 -9.48
C MET A 381 12.81 22.09 -9.26
N LEU A 382 11.69 22.08 -10.01
CA LEU A 382 10.68 21.02 -9.96
C LEU A 382 10.50 20.39 -11.32
N ARG A 383 10.23 19.09 -11.33
CA ARG A 383 9.78 18.41 -12.52
C ARG A 383 8.29 18.63 -12.75
N VAL A 384 7.89 18.97 -13.97
CA VAL A 384 6.49 19.19 -14.37
C VAL A 384 6.06 18.23 -15.47
N SER A 385 4.76 17.93 -15.51
CA SER A 385 4.19 16.98 -16.49
C SER A 385 3.14 17.61 -17.42
N ASP A 386 2.90 18.92 -17.28
CA ASP A 386 1.88 19.67 -18.00
C ASP A 386 2.38 20.24 -19.36
N GLY A 387 3.59 19.90 -19.75
CA GLY A 387 4.23 20.42 -20.97
C GLY A 387 4.81 21.82 -20.85
N SER A 388 4.75 22.49 -19.67
CA SER A 388 5.31 23.82 -19.44
C SER A 388 6.81 23.82 -19.07
N GLY A 389 7.43 22.63 -19.02
CA GLY A 389 8.83 22.47 -18.63
C GLY A 389 9.82 23.02 -19.67
N VAL A 390 10.97 23.46 -19.15
CA VAL A 390 12.12 23.92 -19.94
C VAL A 390 13.37 23.11 -19.62
N ALA A 391 14.40 23.18 -20.45
CA ALA A 391 15.73 22.69 -20.12
C ALA A 391 16.41 23.66 -19.17
N VAL A 392 16.82 23.19 -17.99
CA VAL A 392 17.47 23.98 -16.96
C VAL A 392 18.98 23.68 -16.95
N GLN A 393 19.81 24.72 -16.96
CA GLN A 393 21.27 24.59 -16.87
C GLN A 393 21.68 24.04 -15.51
N VAL A 394 22.53 23.00 -15.52
CA VAL A 394 23.04 22.33 -14.34
C VAL A 394 24.54 22.04 -14.46
N GLU A 395 25.22 21.92 -13.33
CA GLU A 395 26.56 21.35 -13.26
C GLU A 395 26.51 19.95 -12.66
N VAL A 396 27.17 18.99 -13.30
CA VAL A 396 27.33 17.62 -12.77
C VAL A 396 28.65 17.55 -12.02
N TRP A 397 28.58 17.08 -10.80
CA TRP A 397 29.70 16.89 -9.89
C TRP A 397 29.84 15.44 -9.47
N SER A 398 31.05 14.99 -9.28
CA SER A 398 31.40 13.71 -8.71
C SER A 398 31.63 13.90 -7.21
N VAL A 399 30.72 13.37 -6.37
CA VAL A 399 30.69 13.61 -4.92
C VAL A 399 30.97 12.31 -4.18
N PRO A 400 31.95 12.26 -3.24
CA PRO A 400 32.11 11.11 -2.36
C PRO A 400 30.82 10.81 -1.59
N ALA A 401 30.46 9.54 -1.39
CA ALA A 401 29.20 9.16 -0.75
C ALA A 401 29.01 9.78 0.64
N ALA A 402 30.07 9.83 1.45
CA ALA A 402 30.05 10.50 2.75
C ALA A 402 29.85 12.03 2.64
N GLY A 403 30.42 12.64 1.58
CA GLY A 403 30.28 14.07 1.32
C GLY A 403 28.87 14.48 0.90
N LEU A 404 28.14 13.61 0.23
CA LEU A 404 26.74 13.86 -0.16
C LEU A 404 25.85 14.10 1.07
N ALA A 405 26.01 13.30 2.13
CA ALA A 405 25.28 13.49 3.37
C ALA A 405 25.58 14.86 4.01
N SER A 406 26.84 15.30 4.00
CA SER A 406 27.24 16.61 4.53
C SER A 406 26.66 17.77 3.72
N ILE A 407 26.58 17.65 2.38
CA ILE A 407 25.91 18.64 1.53
C ILE A 407 24.45 18.74 1.91
N LEU A 408 23.74 17.61 1.98
CA LEU A 408 22.30 17.56 2.28
C LEU A 408 21.94 18.16 3.65
N LEU A 409 22.75 17.90 4.66
CA LEU A 409 22.54 18.47 6.01
C LEU A 409 22.74 19.98 6.06
N ALA A 410 23.45 20.57 5.09
CA ALA A 410 23.71 21.99 5.01
C ALA A 410 22.72 22.77 4.13
N GLU A 411 21.88 22.05 3.35
CA GLU A 411 20.87 22.66 2.49
C GLU A 411 19.70 23.24 3.30
N PRO A 412 19.06 24.32 2.84
CA PRO A 412 17.90 24.90 3.51
C PRO A 412 16.69 23.95 3.45
N ALA A 413 15.73 24.19 4.36
CA ALA A 413 14.44 23.46 4.32
C ALA A 413 13.74 23.66 2.95
N GLY A 414 13.05 22.63 2.46
CA GLY A 414 12.37 22.64 1.16
C GLY A 414 13.26 22.24 -0.01
N VAL A 415 14.52 21.90 0.24
CA VAL A 415 15.42 21.30 -0.74
C VAL A 415 15.43 19.77 -0.56
N ALA A 416 15.30 19.05 -1.65
CA ALA A 416 15.29 17.58 -1.71
C ALA A 416 16.31 17.06 -2.73
N ILE A 417 16.72 15.79 -2.59
CA ILE A 417 17.50 15.11 -3.63
C ILE A 417 16.61 14.10 -4.32
N GLY A 418 16.56 14.19 -5.65
CA GLY A 418 15.82 13.27 -6.50
C GLY A 418 16.61 12.85 -7.71
N LYS A 419 15.99 12.05 -8.58
CA LYS A 419 16.55 11.67 -9.88
C LYS A 419 16.25 12.77 -10.91
N VAL A 420 17.30 13.34 -11.47
CA VAL A 420 17.22 14.36 -12.54
C VAL A 420 17.66 13.72 -13.85
N ARG A 421 16.82 13.87 -14.89
CA ARG A 421 17.13 13.40 -16.24
C ARG A 421 17.78 14.51 -17.02
N LEU A 422 18.95 14.23 -17.59
CA LEU A 422 19.74 15.19 -18.35
C LEU A 422 19.36 15.16 -19.84
N ALA A 423 19.79 16.16 -20.58
CA ALA A 423 19.49 16.29 -22.02
C ALA A 423 20.04 15.13 -22.88
N ASP A 424 21.09 14.45 -22.41
CA ASP A 424 21.68 13.28 -23.07
C ASP A 424 20.92 11.96 -22.74
N GLY A 425 19.80 12.04 -22.00
CA GLY A 425 19.00 10.91 -21.58
C GLY A 425 19.53 10.17 -20.34
N SER A 426 20.72 10.51 -19.84
CA SER A 426 21.24 9.95 -18.59
C SER A 426 20.49 10.47 -17.37
N THR A 427 20.46 9.66 -16.29
CA THR A 427 19.81 10.04 -15.02
C THR A 427 20.85 10.08 -13.93
N VAL A 428 20.91 11.18 -13.20
CA VAL A 428 21.82 11.40 -12.06
C VAL A 428 21.00 11.82 -10.82
N LEU A 429 21.62 11.81 -9.64
CA LEU A 429 21.01 12.52 -8.50
C LEU A 429 21.08 14.03 -8.77
N GLY A 430 20.10 14.78 -8.28
CA GLY A 430 20.08 16.23 -8.44
C GLY A 430 19.31 16.94 -7.35
N VAL A 431 19.62 18.20 -7.18
CA VAL A 431 18.98 19.10 -6.21
C VAL A 431 17.63 19.55 -6.79
N LEU A 432 16.56 19.27 -6.07
CA LEU A 432 15.18 19.63 -6.40
C LEU A 432 14.56 20.46 -5.28
N GLY A 433 13.47 21.16 -5.55
CA GLY A 433 12.65 21.82 -4.55
C GLY A 433 11.40 21.03 -4.20
N GLU A 434 10.84 21.24 -3.03
CA GLU A 434 9.50 20.76 -2.68
C GLU A 434 8.43 21.68 -3.27
N SER A 435 7.32 21.12 -3.78
CA SER A 435 6.27 21.89 -4.44
C SER A 435 5.64 22.97 -3.54
N ALA A 436 5.51 22.71 -2.25
CA ALA A 436 4.98 23.66 -1.29
C ALA A 436 5.82 24.94 -1.13
N PHE A 437 7.11 24.90 -1.48
CA PHE A 437 8.02 26.05 -1.36
C PHE A 437 7.97 27.00 -2.55
N VAL A 438 7.39 26.60 -3.68
CA VAL A 438 7.31 27.47 -4.87
C VAL A 438 6.00 28.24 -4.95
N ASP A 439 5.02 27.96 -4.10
CA ASP A 439 3.77 28.71 -4.04
C ASP A 439 4.03 30.20 -3.71
N GLY A 440 3.52 31.08 -4.59
CA GLY A 440 3.73 32.53 -4.47
C GLY A 440 5.14 33.01 -4.81
N GLN A 441 6.07 32.12 -5.19
CA GLN A 441 7.42 32.47 -5.58
C GLN A 441 7.50 32.84 -7.06
N ARG A 442 8.51 33.64 -7.42
CA ARG A 442 8.72 34.08 -8.79
C ARG A 442 9.30 32.95 -9.65
N ASP A 443 8.60 32.62 -10.72
CA ASP A 443 9.10 31.72 -11.76
C ASP A 443 10.21 32.40 -12.59
N ILE A 444 11.34 31.73 -12.68
CA ILE A 444 12.53 32.18 -13.43
C ILE A 444 12.93 31.19 -14.52
N SER A 445 12.03 30.28 -14.91
CA SER A 445 12.26 29.26 -15.95
C SER A 445 12.72 29.83 -17.28
N SER A 446 12.20 31.03 -17.64
CA SER A 446 12.55 31.72 -18.88
C SER A 446 14.02 32.11 -19.01
N TYR A 447 14.75 32.17 -17.88
CA TYR A 447 16.19 32.44 -17.89
C TYR A 447 17.02 31.18 -18.19
N GLY A 448 16.41 29.99 -18.21
CA GLY A 448 17.10 28.71 -18.47
C GLY A 448 18.10 28.27 -17.41
N GLY A 449 18.31 29.02 -16.32
CA GLY A 449 19.22 28.66 -15.25
C GLY A 449 19.46 29.79 -14.23
N TRP A 450 19.93 29.40 -13.04
CA TRP A 450 20.18 30.33 -11.94
C TRP A 450 21.26 31.40 -12.24
N ARG A 451 22.36 31.02 -12.93
CA ARG A 451 23.41 31.97 -13.32
C ARG A 451 22.86 33.07 -14.22
N ASN A 452 22.10 32.72 -15.24
CA ASN A 452 21.54 33.69 -16.17
C ASN A 452 20.56 34.64 -15.47
N TYR A 453 19.78 34.12 -14.52
CA TYR A 453 18.93 34.95 -13.68
C TYR A 453 19.73 35.97 -12.85
N LEU A 454 20.81 35.51 -12.17
CA LEU A 454 21.67 36.41 -11.39
C LEU A 454 22.35 37.47 -12.25
N GLN A 455 22.79 37.10 -13.45
CA GLN A 455 23.38 38.08 -14.41
C GLN A 455 22.37 39.15 -14.82
N SER A 456 21.15 38.76 -15.17
CA SER A 456 20.09 39.70 -15.53
C SER A 456 19.73 40.68 -14.39
N LYS A 457 19.89 40.27 -13.13
CA LYS A 457 19.71 41.13 -11.96
C LYS A 457 20.87 42.14 -11.75
N ALA A 458 22.07 41.74 -12.15
CA ALA A 458 23.24 42.64 -12.02
C ALA A 458 23.29 43.71 -13.12
N GLU A 459 22.60 43.48 -14.22
CA GLU A 459 22.50 44.42 -15.37
C GLU A 459 21.28 45.34 -15.29
N ALA A 460 20.32 45.05 -14.40
CA ALA A 460 19.11 45.86 -14.14
C ALA A 460 19.28 46.79 -12.95
#